data_6edf92b8e7be5c8cb9e4472e7c3eb445
#
_entry.id   6edf92b8e7be5c8cb9e4472e7c3eb445
#
_cell.length_a   1.000
_cell.length_b   1.000
_cell.length_c   1.000
_cell.angle_alpha   90.00
_cell.angle_beta   90.00
_cell.angle_gamma   90.00
#
_symmetry.space_group_name_H-M   'P 1'
#
loop_
_entity.id
_entity.type
_entity.pdbx_description
1 polymer ?
#
loop_
_entity_poly.entity_id
_entity_poly.type
_entity_poly.pdbx_seq_one_letter_code
_entity_poly.pdbx_strand_id
1 'polypeptide(L)'
;MKDTDDSIKPSGDNDEKEELKEIVENLENTENDDNPEWDGTEGELVSDDDAEEYEIPETGYKISYELTQDEMYKCLYHSNMIKTKGTRAVIQSIFLGIAAVIFFVVYFTTDSQFNHYNLIFGIISLLTIAAIWIIPHLYLKNMSRIMADGKTIEAEIYPTHIDIGHGKGSWSIELDGRSQIQEFDNIIMIFTDHDRAFAIPERVIEPEVYNEVRAILTSGTEPDEDE
;
A
#
# COMPACT_ATOMS: atom_id res chain seq x y z
N MET A 1 -61.62 4.05 14.22
CA MET A 1 -61.95 2.73 14.77
C MET A 1 -60.76 1.83 14.43
N LYS A 2 -59.83 1.60 15.23
CA LYS A 2 -59.59 1.16 16.58
C LYS A 2 -58.13 1.50 16.94
N ASP A 3 -57.93 2.21 18.03
CA ASP A 3 -56.71 2.44 18.75
C ASP A 3 -56.06 1.10 19.17
N THR A 4 -54.74 1.05 19.15
CA THR A 4 -53.98 0.23 20.08
C THR A 4 -52.67 0.95 20.42
N ASP A 5 -52.77 1.62 21.53
CA ASP A 5 -51.74 2.09 22.42
C ASP A 5 -50.98 0.88 22.97
N ASP A 6 -49.71 0.83 22.84
CA ASP A 6 -48.85 -0.13 23.54
C ASP A 6 -47.62 0.59 24.11
N SER A 7 -47.81 1.02 25.34
CA SER A 7 -46.85 1.63 26.22
C SER A 7 -45.78 0.61 26.62
N ILE A 8 -44.57 0.76 26.12
CA ILE A 8 -43.38 0.07 26.60
C ILE A 8 -42.83 0.79 27.81
N LYS A 9 -42.99 0.23 29.00
CA LYS A 9 -42.33 0.58 30.25
C LYS A 9 -40.83 0.32 30.12
N PRO A 10 -39.93 1.23 30.55
CA PRO A 10 -38.53 0.94 30.75
C PRO A 10 -38.34 0.22 32.10
N SER A 11 -38.05 -1.08 32.05
CA SER A 11 -37.55 -1.86 33.16
C SER A 11 -36.08 -2.14 32.94
N GLY A 12 -35.20 -1.43 33.63
CA GLY A 12 -33.76 -1.64 33.47
C GLY A 12 -32.85 -0.77 34.36
N ASP A 13 -33.39 0.16 35.12
CA ASP A 13 -32.58 1.16 35.85
C ASP A 13 -32.27 0.79 37.32
N ASN A 14 -32.78 -0.34 37.82
CA ASN A 14 -32.51 -0.78 39.18
C ASN A 14 -31.45 -1.87 39.28
N ASP A 15 -31.34 -2.71 38.26
CA ASP A 15 -30.38 -3.84 38.28
C ASP A 15 -28.92 -3.35 38.06
N GLU A 16 -28.73 -2.33 37.21
CA GLU A 16 -27.40 -1.71 37.02
C GLU A 16 -26.90 -0.95 38.26
N LYS A 17 -27.78 -0.41 39.07
CA LYS A 17 -27.40 0.30 40.29
C LYS A 17 -27.07 -0.65 41.44
N GLU A 18 -27.62 -1.85 41.46
CA GLU A 18 -27.24 -2.90 42.43
C GLU A 18 -25.90 -3.52 42.05
N GLU A 19 -25.63 -3.81 40.78
CA GLU A 19 -24.34 -4.33 40.30
C GLU A 19 -23.20 -3.32 40.55
N LEU A 20 -23.40 -2.04 40.32
CA LEU A 20 -22.41 -1.00 40.61
C LEU A 20 -22.10 -0.85 42.08
N LYS A 21 -23.09 -1.05 42.98
CA LYS A 21 -22.85 -1.04 44.43
C LYS A 21 -22.06 -2.25 44.92
N GLU A 22 -22.32 -3.42 44.35
CA GLU A 22 -21.57 -4.63 44.69
C GLU A 22 -20.11 -4.58 44.23
N ILE A 23 -19.86 -3.94 43.05
CA ILE A 23 -18.48 -3.70 42.58
C ILE A 23 -17.73 -2.70 43.46
N VAL A 24 -18.39 -1.62 43.87
CA VAL A 24 -17.76 -0.61 44.75
C VAL A 24 -17.48 -1.17 46.16
N GLU A 25 -18.38 -1.98 46.71
CA GLU A 25 -18.20 -2.62 48.03
C GLU A 25 -17.10 -3.68 48.00
N ASN A 26 -16.90 -4.39 46.87
CA ASN A 26 -15.80 -5.30 46.66
C ASN A 26 -14.44 -4.58 46.50
N LEU A 27 -14.41 -3.38 45.95
CA LEU A 27 -13.19 -2.58 45.82
C LEU A 27 -12.76 -1.95 47.13
N GLU A 28 -13.70 -1.54 47.99
CA GLU A 28 -13.38 -1.01 49.34
C GLU A 28 -12.90 -2.10 50.31
N ASN A 29 -13.30 -3.37 50.13
CA ASN A 29 -12.84 -4.50 50.95
C ASN A 29 -11.48 -5.07 50.51
N THR A 30 -10.93 -4.65 49.36
CA THR A 30 -9.59 -5.11 48.92
C THR A 30 -8.46 -4.15 49.33
N GLU A 31 -8.76 -3.00 49.91
CA GLU A 31 -7.74 -2.06 50.37
C GLU A 31 -7.20 -2.29 51.80
N ASN A 32 -7.64 -3.35 52.47
CA ASN A 32 -7.23 -3.60 53.87
C ASN A 32 -6.74 -5.01 54.10
N ASP A 33 -5.82 -5.53 53.29
CA ASP A 33 -4.95 -6.61 53.78
C ASP A 33 -3.65 -6.66 52.95
N ASP A 34 -2.55 -6.68 53.66
CA ASP A 34 -1.17 -6.89 53.19
C ASP A 34 -0.50 -5.68 52.48
N ASN A 35 -0.39 -4.56 53.21
CA ASN A 35 0.78 -3.74 53.07
C ASN A 35 1.93 -4.42 53.86
N PRO A 36 2.90 -5.09 53.21
CA PRO A 36 4.08 -5.56 53.91
C PRO A 36 4.79 -4.31 54.41
N GLU A 37 4.83 -4.17 55.71
CA GLU A 37 5.61 -3.16 56.42
C GLU A 37 7.04 -3.24 55.88
N TRP A 38 7.42 -2.26 55.03
CA TRP A 38 8.75 -2.19 54.45
C TRP A 38 9.71 -1.98 55.61
N ASP A 39 10.51 -3.00 55.95
CA ASP A 39 11.43 -3.06 57.07
C ASP A 39 12.67 -2.18 56.88
N GLY A 40 12.74 -1.38 55.81
CA GLY A 40 13.84 -0.44 55.57
C GLY A 40 15.19 -1.12 55.34
N THR A 41 15.21 -2.43 55.07
CA THR A 41 16.42 -3.05 54.55
C THR A 41 16.60 -2.53 53.12
N GLU A 42 17.64 -1.72 52.93
CA GLU A 42 18.10 -1.25 51.62
C GLU A 42 18.29 -2.50 50.76
N GLY A 43 17.34 -2.74 49.86
CA GLY A 43 17.58 -3.65 48.75
C GLY A 43 18.81 -3.11 48.04
N GLU A 44 19.90 -3.87 48.04
CA GLU A 44 21.04 -3.58 47.18
C GLU A 44 20.46 -3.33 45.82
N LEU A 45 20.55 -2.07 45.37
CA LEU A 45 20.41 -1.73 43.96
C LEU A 45 21.53 -2.51 43.28
N VAL A 46 21.19 -3.73 42.84
CA VAL A 46 22.00 -4.43 41.86
C VAL A 46 21.94 -3.49 40.64
N SER A 47 23.03 -2.76 40.46
CA SER A 47 23.22 -2.02 39.21
C SER A 47 23.14 -3.07 38.12
N ASP A 48 22.07 -3.04 37.40
CA ASP A 48 21.90 -3.87 36.22
C ASP A 48 22.84 -3.28 35.15
N ASP A 49 24.13 -3.65 35.29
CA ASP A 49 25.19 -3.23 34.34
C ASP A 49 24.88 -3.76 32.92
N ASP A 50 23.91 -4.66 32.80
CA ASP A 50 23.42 -5.19 31.52
C ASP A 50 22.27 -4.35 30.92
N ALA A 51 21.68 -3.40 31.65
CA ALA A 51 20.60 -2.57 31.16
C ALA A 51 21.06 -1.43 30.21
N GLU A 52 22.36 -1.08 30.26
CA GLU A 52 22.92 -0.07 29.35
C GLU A 52 23.27 -0.63 27.96
N GLU A 53 23.17 -1.95 27.72
CA GLU A 53 23.58 -2.57 26.47
C GLU A 53 22.46 -2.63 25.42
N TYR A 54 21.24 -2.16 25.72
CA TYR A 54 20.08 -2.28 24.82
C TYR A 54 19.59 -0.97 24.22
N GLU A 55 20.18 0.15 24.50
CA GLU A 55 19.94 1.38 23.76
C GLU A 55 21.11 1.67 22.81
N ILE A 56 21.32 0.79 21.82
CA ILE A 56 21.96 1.23 20.59
C ILE A 56 20.95 2.20 19.99
N PRO A 57 21.23 3.51 19.90
CA PRO A 57 20.37 4.38 19.14
C PRO A 57 20.37 3.81 17.72
N GLU A 58 19.22 3.27 17.26
CA GLU A 58 19.05 2.82 15.91
C GLU A 58 19.26 4.04 15.02
N THR A 59 20.49 4.21 14.54
CA THR A 59 20.83 5.29 13.62
C THR A 59 20.21 4.94 12.30
N GLY A 60 19.05 5.53 12.03
CA GLY A 60 18.37 5.37 10.75
C GLY A 60 19.16 6.01 9.62
N TYR A 61 19.11 5.41 8.42
CA TYR A 61 19.65 5.99 7.20
C TYR A 61 18.68 7.03 6.65
N LYS A 62 19.09 8.31 6.72
CA LYS A 62 18.25 9.42 6.22
C LYS A 62 18.45 9.60 4.73
N ILE A 63 17.33 9.56 3.99
CA ILE A 63 17.29 9.86 2.57
C ILE A 63 16.31 10.99 2.30
N SER A 64 16.65 11.86 1.36
CA SER A 64 15.79 12.96 0.93
C SER A 64 15.92 13.13 -0.57
N TYR A 65 14.80 13.03 -1.30
CA TYR A 65 14.80 13.04 -2.74
C TYR A 65 13.48 13.48 -3.34
N GLU A 66 13.52 13.79 -4.64
CA GLU A 66 12.35 14.00 -5.47
C GLU A 66 12.31 12.89 -6.53
N LEU A 67 11.14 12.31 -6.76
CA LEU A 67 10.93 11.35 -7.85
C LEU A 67 10.81 12.11 -9.17
N THR A 68 11.64 11.72 -10.14
CA THR A 68 11.52 12.23 -11.50
C THR A 68 10.29 11.64 -12.20
N GLN A 69 9.83 12.30 -13.28
CA GLN A 69 8.69 11.79 -14.06
C GLN A 69 8.98 10.40 -14.65
N ASP A 70 10.22 10.12 -15.03
CA ASP A 70 10.62 8.83 -15.59
C ASP A 70 10.59 7.73 -14.52
N GLU A 71 11.14 7.99 -13.34
CA GLU A 71 11.07 7.07 -12.19
C GLU A 71 9.62 6.81 -11.78
N MET A 72 8.79 7.85 -11.68
CA MET A 72 7.37 7.70 -11.39
C MET A 72 6.64 6.87 -12.47
N TYR A 73 6.99 7.06 -13.75
CA TYR A 73 6.44 6.24 -14.83
C TYR A 73 6.81 4.75 -14.67
N LYS A 74 8.06 4.46 -14.34
CA LYS A 74 8.54 3.10 -14.09
C LYS A 74 7.83 2.46 -12.88
N CYS A 75 7.71 3.19 -11.78
CA CYS A 75 6.97 2.74 -10.60
C CYS A 75 5.51 2.40 -10.94
N LEU A 76 4.80 3.27 -11.65
CA LEU A 76 3.42 3.02 -12.06
C LEU A 76 3.28 1.86 -13.04
N TYR A 77 4.30 1.66 -13.89
CA TYR A 77 4.32 0.56 -14.86
C TYR A 77 4.52 -0.80 -14.19
N HIS A 78 5.43 -0.90 -13.21
CA HIS A 78 5.75 -2.13 -12.47
C HIS A 78 4.76 -2.41 -11.33
N SER A 79 4.13 -1.39 -10.76
CA SER A 79 3.15 -1.57 -9.66
C SER A 79 1.89 -2.35 -10.03
N ASN A 80 1.71 -2.75 -11.30
CA ASN A 80 0.50 -3.42 -11.81
C ASN A 80 -0.83 -2.67 -11.51
N MET A 81 -0.77 -1.45 -10.95
CA MET A 81 -1.97 -0.64 -10.69
C MET A 81 -2.76 -0.38 -11.96
N ILE A 82 -2.06 -0.28 -13.11
CA ILE A 82 -2.69 -0.14 -14.42
C ILE A 82 -2.23 -1.31 -15.27
N LYS A 83 -3.13 -2.26 -15.51
CA LYS A 83 -2.88 -3.43 -16.36
C LYS A 83 -2.67 -3.01 -17.81
N THR A 84 -1.45 -2.60 -18.15
CA THR A 84 -1.07 -2.20 -19.51
C THR A 84 -0.87 -3.38 -20.44
N LYS A 85 -0.52 -4.54 -19.88
CA LYS A 85 -0.24 -5.78 -20.62
C LYS A 85 -1.04 -6.91 -19.98
N GLY A 86 -2.29 -7.09 -20.39
CA GLY A 86 -3.09 -8.21 -19.90
C GLY A 86 -3.43 -9.18 -21.03
N THR A 87 -3.49 -10.48 -20.72
CA THR A 87 -4.01 -11.52 -21.61
C THR A 87 -5.34 -11.10 -22.27
N ARG A 88 -6.15 -10.32 -21.55
CA ARG A 88 -7.42 -9.78 -22.07
C ARG A 88 -7.22 -8.82 -23.25
N ALA A 89 -6.24 -7.91 -23.18
CA ALA A 89 -5.94 -6.97 -24.28
C ALA A 89 -5.46 -7.72 -25.53
N VAL A 90 -4.62 -8.75 -25.34
CA VAL A 90 -4.16 -9.62 -26.43
C VAL A 90 -5.33 -10.38 -27.07
N ILE A 91 -6.16 -11.03 -26.27
CA ILE A 91 -7.34 -11.78 -26.76
C ILE A 91 -8.29 -10.84 -27.50
N GLN A 92 -8.61 -9.69 -26.93
CA GLN A 92 -9.47 -8.68 -27.57
C GLN A 92 -8.88 -8.21 -28.90
N SER A 93 -7.56 -7.97 -28.97
CA SER A 93 -6.89 -7.55 -30.20
C SER A 93 -6.94 -8.63 -31.28
N ILE A 94 -6.83 -9.92 -30.90
CA ILE A 94 -6.95 -11.05 -31.83
C ILE A 94 -8.37 -11.10 -32.40
N PHE A 95 -9.41 -11.03 -31.56
CA PHE A 95 -10.81 -11.03 -32.02
C PHE A 95 -11.13 -9.85 -32.95
N LEU A 96 -10.69 -8.64 -32.59
CA LEU A 96 -10.87 -7.46 -33.42
C LEU A 96 -10.07 -7.55 -34.71
N GLY A 97 -8.88 -8.15 -34.70
CA GLY A 97 -8.07 -8.40 -35.88
C GLY A 97 -8.76 -9.33 -36.88
N ILE A 98 -9.31 -10.44 -36.36
CA ILE A 98 -10.09 -11.39 -37.21
C ILE A 98 -11.34 -10.68 -37.79
N ALA A 99 -12.05 -9.92 -36.95
CA ALA A 99 -13.22 -9.16 -37.44
C ALA A 99 -12.85 -8.14 -38.50
N ALA A 100 -11.74 -7.41 -38.33
CA ALA A 100 -11.24 -6.48 -39.32
C ALA A 100 -10.95 -7.18 -40.67
N VAL A 101 -10.28 -8.34 -40.64
CA VAL A 101 -10.01 -9.13 -41.85
C VAL A 101 -11.29 -9.55 -42.52
N ILE A 102 -12.27 -10.07 -41.79
CA ILE A 102 -13.58 -10.46 -42.35
C ILE A 102 -14.26 -9.27 -43.00
N PHE A 103 -14.32 -8.09 -42.37
CA PHE A 103 -14.93 -6.91 -42.94
C PHE A 103 -14.23 -6.44 -44.22
N PHE A 104 -12.89 -6.49 -44.27
CA PHE A 104 -12.14 -6.16 -45.46
C PHE A 104 -12.37 -7.17 -46.60
N VAL A 105 -12.38 -8.48 -46.29
CA VAL A 105 -12.65 -9.52 -47.27
C VAL A 105 -14.04 -9.34 -47.87
N VAL A 106 -15.08 -9.13 -47.05
CA VAL A 106 -16.44 -8.89 -47.51
C VAL A 106 -16.51 -7.60 -48.35
N TYR A 107 -15.79 -6.57 -47.95
CA TYR A 107 -15.70 -5.33 -48.71
C TYR A 107 -15.17 -5.54 -50.15
N PHE A 108 -14.12 -6.35 -50.32
CA PHE A 108 -13.50 -6.60 -51.63
C PHE A 108 -14.21 -7.67 -52.46
N THR A 109 -15.01 -8.55 -51.86
CA THR A 109 -15.67 -9.65 -52.55
C THR A 109 -17.13 -9.41 -52.89
N THR A 110 -17.78 -8.42 -52.23
CA THR A 110 -19.23 -8.23 -52.35
C THR A 110 -19.53 -6.92 -53.06
N ASP A 111 -20.17 -6.99 -54.22
CA ASP A 111 -20.72 -5.84 -54.95
C ASP A 111 -22.11 -5.47 -54.44
N SER A 112 -22.18 -4.85 -53.26
CA SER A 112 -23.43 -4.44 -52.62
C SER A 112 -23.45 -2.94 -52.37
N GLN A 113 -24.65 -2.34 -52.46
CA GLN A 113 -24.85 -0.92 -52.16
C GLN A 113 -24.44 -0.54 -50.74
N PHE A 114 -24.43 -1.50 -49.83
CA PHE A 114 -24.05 -1.33 -48.39
C PHE A 114 -22.59 -1.69 -48.09
N ASN A 115 -21.78 -1.95 -49.11
CA ASN A 115 -20.43 -2.45 -48.96
C ASN A 115 -19.50 -1.49 -48.20
N HIS A 116 -19.72 -0.18 -48.33
CA HIS A 116 -18.94 0.84 -47.62
C HIS A 116 -19.04 0.76 -46.11
N TYR A 117 -20.12 0.17 -45.52
CA TYR A 117 -20.20 -0.08 -44.06
C TYR A 117 -19.15 -1.08 -43.61
N ASN A 118 -18.85 -2.10 -44.43
CA ASN A 118 -17.84 -3.08 -44.10
C ASN A 118 -16.45 -2.43 -44.02
N LEU A 119 -16.15 -1.49 -44.92
CA LEU A 119 -14.90 -0.72 -44.84
C LEU A 119 -14.81 0.09 -43.55
N ILE A 120 -15.90 0.78 -43.18
CA ILE A 120 -15.96 1.59 -41.95
C ILE A 120 -15.75 0.70 -40.72
N PHE A 121 -16.44 -0.44 -40.61
CA PHE A 121 -16.27 -1.35 -39.49
C PHE A 121 -14.87 -1.96 -39.42
N GLY A 122 -14.25 -2.28 -40.54
CA GLY A 122 -12.86 -2.72 -40.61
C GLY A 122 -11.89 -1.66 -40.07
N ILE A 123 -12.06 -0.39 -40.46
CA ILE A 123 -11.26 0.72 -39.96
C ILE A 123 -11.48 0.95 -38.46
N ILE A 124 -12.73 0.93 -37.98
CA ILE A 124 -13.06 1.09 -36.59
C ILE A 124 -12.40 -0.03 -35.74
N SER A 125 -12.42 -1.27 -36.23
CA SER A 125 -11.76 -2.38 -35.53
C SER A 125 -10.26 -2.15 -35.40
N LEU A 126 -9.55 -1.68 -36.41
CA LEU A 126 -8.14 -1.33 -36.36
C LEU A 126 -7.86 -0.16 -35.41
N LEU A 127 -8.69 0.90 -35.45
CA LEU A 127 -8.56 2.02 -34.52
C LEU A 127 -8.78 1.59 -33.05
N THR A 128 -9.71 0.67 -32.82
CA THR A 128 -9.95 0.13 -31.48
C THR A 128 -8.76 -0.67 -30.98
N ILE A 129 -8.12 -1.49 -31.83
CA ILE A 129 -6.86 -2.18 -31.48
C ILE A 129 -5.79 -1.17 -31.12
N ALA A 130 -5.58 -0.14 -31.95
CA ALA A 130 -4.61 0.91 -31.67
C ALA A 130 -4.91 1.60 -30.31
N ALA A 131 -6.17 1.90 -30.04
CA ALA A 131 -6.60 2.52 -28.79
C ALA A 131 -6.31 1.64 -27.55
N ILE A 132 -6.56 0.33 -27.63
CA ILE A 132 -6.27 -0.62 -26.55
C ILE A 132 -4.79 -0.58 -26.13
N TRP A 133 -3.88 -0.40 -27.09
CA TRP A 133 -2.44 -0.37 -26.81
C TRP A 133 -1.90 1.03 -26.48
N ILE A 134 -2.43 2.07 -27.10
CA ILE A 134 -1.91 3.43 -26.95
C ILE A 134 -2.45 4.11 -25.69
N ILE A 135 -3.76 3.97 -25.41
CA ILE A 135 -4.41 4.70 -24.32
C ILE A 135 -3.78 4.40 -22.95
N PRO A 136 -3.50 3.15 -22.55
CA PRO A 136 -2.88 2.87 -21.27
C PRO A 136 -1.50 3.53 -21.11
N HIS A 137 -0.67 3.53 -22.16
CA HIS A 137 0.64 4.18 -22.13
C HIS A 137 0.53 5.70 -22.00
N LEU A 138 -0.40 6.33 -22.72
CA LEU A 138 -0.65 7.76 -22.59
C LEU A 138 -1.17 8.11 -21.19
N TYR A 139 -2.05 7.26 -20.66
CA TYR A 139 -2.59 7.44 -19.31
C TYR A 139 -1.49 7.37 -18.25
N LEU A 140 -0.62 6.33 -18.29
CA LEU A 140 0.52 6.21 -17.40
C LEU A 140 1.46 7.41 -17.48
N LYS A 141 1.78 7.85 -18.70
CA LYS A 141 2.64 9.02 -18.93
C LYS A 141 2.02 10.31 -18.37
N ASN A 142 0.72 10.47 -18.50
CA ASN A 142 0.04 11.64 -17.95
C ASN A 142 -0.03 11.56 -16.41
N MET A 143 -0.32 10.37 -15.88
CA MET A 143 -0.37 10.13 -14.44
C MET A 143 1.00 10.34 -13.78
N SER A 144 2.08 9.82 -14.39
CA SER A 144 3.45 10.02 -13.88
C SER A 144 3.82 11.50 -13.83
N ARG A 145 3.38 12.28 -14.82
CA ARG A 145 3.62 13.74 -14.84
C ARG A 145 2.88 14.47 -13.72
N ILE A 146 1.66 14.03 -13.38
CA ILE A 146 0.86 14.65 -12.31
C ILE A 146 1.43 14.27 -10.95
N MET A 147 1.88 13.02 -10.79
CA MET A 147 2.38 12.51 -9.51
C MET A 147 3.83 12.97 -9.22
N ALA A 148 4.65 13.18 -10.25
CA ALA A 148 5.96 13.80 -10.12
C ALA A 148 5.82 15.32 -9.94
N ASP A 149 5.20 15.72 -8.82
CA ASP A 149 4.85 17.11 -8.53
C ASP A 149 5.99 17.94 -7.92
N GLY A 150 7.22 17.37 -7.87
CA GLY A 150 8.40 18.00 -7.31
C GLY A 150 8.39 18.08 -5.78
N LYS A 151 7.57 17.28 -5.12
CA LYS A 151 7.62 17.18 -3.67
C LYS A 151 8.80 16.36 -3.22
N THR A 152 9.57 16.90 -2.29
CA THR A 152 10.64 16.18 -1.62
C THR A 152 10.06 15.12 -0.70
N ILE A 153 10.49 13.89 -0.90
CA ILE A 153 10.21 12.75 -0.04
C ILE A 153 11.37 12.64 0.93
N GLU A 154 11.07 12.67 2.21
CA GLU A 154 12.04 12.44 3.28
C GLU A 154 11.70 11.12 3.94
N ALA A 155 12.68 10.24 4.08
CA ALA A 155 12.50 8.97 4.76
C ALA A 155 13.74 8.63 5.59
N GLU A 156 13.49 7.87 6.65
CA GLU A 156 14.52 7.37 7.57
C GLU A 156 14.35 5.85 7.66
N ILE A 157 15.38 5.11 7.25
CA ILE A 157 15.37 3.66 7.15
C ILE A 157 16.03 3.09 8.39
N TYR A 158 15.27 2.37 9.19
CA TYR A 158 15.71 1.64 10.37
C TYR A 158 15.73 0.13 10.08
N PRO A 159 16.42 -0.68 10.90
CA PRO A 159 16.42 -2.14 10.72
C PRO A 159 15.04 -2.80 10.84
N THR A 160 14.12 -2.19 11.58
CA THR A 160 12.78 -2.72 11.89
C THR A 160 11.65 -2.05 11.13
N HIS A 161 11.86 -0.83 10.65
CA HIS A 161 10.82 -0.04 9.98
C HIS A 161 11.41 1.09 9.12
N ILE A 162 10.57 1.69 8.30
CA ILE A 162 10.91 2.88 7.50
C ILE A 162 9.92 3.97 7.85
N ASP A 163 10.42 5.10 8.35
CA ASP A 163 9.61 6.29 8.59
C ASP A 163 9.62 7.20 7.38
N ILE A 164 8.44 7.61 6.89
CA ILE A 164 8.29 8.43 5.69
C ILE A 164 7.56 9.71 6.04
N GLY A 165 8.20 10.85 5.72
CA GLY A 165 7.68 12.18 5.96
C GLY A 165 7.90 12.67 7.39
N HIS A 166 7.49 13.92 7.65
CA HIS A 166 7.65 14.57 8.94
C HIS A 166 6.32 15.10 9.49
N GLY A 167 6.13 15.00 10.81
CA GLY A 167 5.01 15.60 11.52
C GLY A 167 3.68 14.87 11.31
N LYS A 168 2.58 15.63 11.14
CA LYS A 168 1.21 15.06 11.09
C LYS A 168 0.90 14.24 9.84
N GLY A 169 1.79 14.21 8.85
CA GLY A 169 1.64 13.44 7.61
C GLY A 169 2.59 12.25 7.51
N SER A 170 3.36 11.98 8.56
CA SER A 170 4.28 10.84 8.57
C SER A 170 3.52 9.52 8.69
N TRP A 171 4.07 8.49 8.08
CA TRP A 171 3.61 7.12 8.16
C TRP A 171 4.82 6.19 8.14
N SER A 172 4.66 5.00 8.70
CA SER A 172 5.72 4.03 8.83
C SER A 172 5.39 2.74 8.07
N ILE A 173 6.43 2.09 7.54
CA ILE A 173 6.37 0.76 6.96
C ILE A 173 7.13 -0.18 7.89
N GLU A 174 6.43 -1.15 8.44
CA GLU A 174 7.05 -2.21 9.23
C GLU A 174 7.83 -3.17 8.32
N LEU A 175 9.07 -3.48 8.69
CA LEU A 175 9.92 -4.46 8.01
C LEU A 175 9.81 -5.82 8.73
N ASP A 176 8.59 -6.36 8.79
CA ASP A 176 8.23 -7.58 9.54
C ASP A 176 8.00 -8.80 8.65
N GLY A 177 8.41 -8.71 7.38
CA GLY A 177 8.23 -9.77 6.37
C GLY A 177 6.85 -9.81 5.72
N ARG A 178 5.96 -8.84 5.98
CA ARG A 178 4.64 -8.75 5.32
C ARG A 178 4.66 -7.89 4.08
N SER A 179 5.59 -6.94 4.03
CA SER A 179 5.77 -6.07 2.88
C SER A 179 6.52 -6.83 1.78
N GLN A 180 6.15 -6.61 0.52
CA GLN A 180 6.82 -7.20 -0.63
C GLN A 180 7.82 -6.21 -1.21
N ILE A 181 8.99 -6.70 -1.63
CA ILE A 181 10.00 -5.89 -2.30
C ILE A 181 10.13 -6.30 -3.76
N GLN A 182 10.22 -5.31 -4.64
CA GLN A 182 10.49 -5.49 -6.06
C GLN A 182 11.59 -4.52 -6.49
N GLU A 183 12.63 -5.04 -7.13
CA GLU A 183 13.74 -4.25 -7.67
C GLU A 183 13.65 -4.21 -9.20
N PHE A 184 13.64 -3.02 -9.78
CA PHE A 184 13.64 -2.82 -11.23
C PHE A 184 14.26 -1.47 -11.61
N ASP A 185 14.97 -1.43 -12.72
CA ASP A 185 15.51 -0.19 -13.34
C ASP A 185 16.19 0.79 -12.37
N ASN A 186 16.94 0.28 -11.38
CA ASN A 186 17.60 1.05 -10.31
C ASN A 186 16.61 1.73 -9.34
N ILE A 187 15.45 1.12 -9.13
CA ILE A 187 14.45 1.54 -8.16
C ILE A 187 14.11 0.35 -7.29
N ILE A 188 14.14 0.54 -5.99
CA ILE A 188 13.64 -0.40 -4.98
C ILE A 188 12.20 0.03 -4.63
N MET A 189 11.24 -0.84 -4.86
CA MET A 189 9.84 -0.58 -4.57
C MET A 189 9.34 -1.54 -3.49
N ILE A 190 8.71 -0.98 -2.46
CA ILE A 190 8.16 -1.73 -1.33
C ILE A 190 6.65 -1.57 -1.37
N PHE A 191 5.94 -2.69 -1.42
CA PHE A 191 4.47 -2.76 -1.37
C PHE A 191 4.03 -3.16 0.02
N THR A 192 3.09 -2.41 0.58
CA THR A 192 2.50 -2.71 1.88
C THR A 192 1.10 -3.28 1.73
N ASP A 193 0.61 -3.99 2.76
CA ASP A 193 -0.73 -4.61 2.79
C ASP A 193 -1.90 -3.63 2.56
N HIS A 194 -1.63 -2.32 2.60
CA HIS A 194 -2.66 -1.28 2.49
C HIS A 194 -2.74 -0.62 1.11
N ASP A 195 -2.41 -1.35 0.05
CA ASP A 195 -2.35 -0.81 -1.33
C ASP A 195 -1.46 0.44 -1.46
N ARG A 196 -0.47 0.58 -0.59
CA ARG A 196 0.52 1.64 -0.66
C ARG A 196 1.83 1.08 -1.19
N ALA A 197 2.49 1.89 -2.00
CA ALA A 197 3.82 1.57 -2.50
C ALA A 197 4.77 2.71 -2.16
N PHE A 198 5.98 2.36 -1.77
CA PHE A 198 7.06 3.29 -1.50
C PHE A 198 8.23 2.96 -2.42
N ALA A 199 8.75 3.95 -3.13
CA ALA A 199 9.79 3.76 -4.13
C ALA A 199 11.05 4.54 -3.74
N ILE A 200 12.18 3.86 -3.67
CA ILE A 200 13.49 4.42 -3.36
C ILE A 200 14.38 4.27 -4.60
N PRO A 201 14.71 5.36 -5.31
CA PRO A 201 15.71 5.28 -6.38
C PRO A 201 17.10 4.96 -5.80
N GLU A 202 17.83 4.03 -6.39
CA GLU A 202 19.19 3.66 -5.92
C GLU A 202 20.14 4.86 -5.85
N ARG A 203 19.96 5.86 -6.74
CA ARG A 203 20.77 7.08 -6.79
C ARG A 203 20.75 7.94 -5.54
N VAL A 204 19.77 7.74 -4.63
CA VAL A 204 19.62 8.54 -3.40
C VAL A 204 20.27 7.87 -2.20
N ILE A 205 20.67 6.62 -2.32
CA ILE A 205 21.40 5.88 -1.31
C ILE A 205 22.89 6.10 -1.56
N GLU A 206 23.62 6.51 -0.55
CA GLU A 206 25.07 6.67 -0.65
C GLU A 206 25.73 5.33 -1.00
N PRO A 207 26.67 5.27 -1.97
CA PRO A 207 27.28 4.02 -2.41
C PRO A 207 27.95 3.23 -1.28
N GLU A 208 28.43 3.92 -0.24
CA GLU A 208 29.11 3.31 0.90
C GLU A 208 28.17 2.48 1.76
N VAL A 209 26.91 2.92 1.90
CA VAL A 209 25.87 2.27 2.73
C VAL A 209 24.85 1.47 1.92
N TYR A 210 24.97 1.49 0.58
CA TYR A 210 24.00 0.84 -0.31
C TYR A 210 23.76 -0.63 0.01
N ASN A 211 24.84 -1.39 0.21
CA ASN A 211 24.73 -2.82 0.50
C ASN A 211 24.08 -3.08 1.87
N GLU A 212 24.28 -2.20 2.83
CA GLU A 212 23.71 -2.33 4.17
C GLU A 212 22.22 -1.98 4.15
N VAL A 213 21.85 -0.87 3.54
CA VAL A 213 20.44 -0.48 3.34
C VAL A 213 19.70 -1.56 2.56
N ARG A 214 20.27 -2.08 1.48
CA ARG A 214 19.65 -3.15 0.69
C ARG A 214 19.47 -4.41 1.52
N ALA A 215 20.46 -4.78 2.35
CA ALA A 215 20.35 -5.95 3.23
C ALA A 215 19.22 -5.78 4.26
N ILE A 216 19.06 -4.60 4.86
CA ILE A 216 17.95 -4.26 5.76
C ILE A 216 16.61 -4.44 5.05
N LEU A 217 16.45 -3.82 3.89
CA LEU A 217 15.21 -3.88 3.13
C LEU A 217 14.86 -5.32 2.73
N THR A 218 15.84 -6.08 2.20
CA THR A 218 15.61 -7.48 1.77
C THR A 218 15.34 -8.42 2.94
N SER A 219 15.96 -8.19 4.11
CA SER A 219 15.73 -9.05 5.29
C SER A 219 14.37 -8.83 5.93
N GLY A 220 13.80 -7.61 5.82
CA GLY A 220 12.53 -7.23 6.40
C GLY A 220 11.33 -7.34 5.46
N THR A 221 11.53 -7.82 4.21
CA THR A 221 10.47 -7.94 3.21
C THR A 221 10.49 -9.32 2.54
N GLU A 222 9.37 -9.72 1.94
CA GLU A 222 9.31 -10.89 1.07
C GLU A 222 9.58 -10.51 -0.39
N PRO A 223 10.33 -11.32 -1.16
CA PRO A 223 10.47 -11.09 -2.59
C PRO A 223 9.13 -11.28 -3.29
N ASP A 224 8.87 -10.50 -4.34
CA ASP A 224 7.68 -10.67 -5.18
C ASP A 224 7.74 -12.03 -5.90
N GLU A 225 6.72 -12.88 -5.71
CA GLU A 225 6.65 -14.23 -6.32
C GLU A 225 6.24 -14.20 -7.81
N ASP A 226 5.95 -13.01 -8.38
CA ASP A 226 5.42 -12.85 -9.74
C ASP A 226 6.52 -12.66 -10.83
N GLU A 227 7.80 -13.03 -10.59
CA GLU A 227 8.84 -13.06 -11.61
C GLU A 227 8.84 -14.34 -12.48
#